data_8fc7824cc09e24f3f8b5ea6b4650fea3
#
_entry.id   8fc7824cc09e24f3f8b5ea6b4650fea3
#
_cell.length_a   1.000
_cell.length_b   1.000
_cell.length_c   1.000
_cell.angle_alpha   90.00
_cell.angle_beta   90.00
_cell.angle_gamma   90.00
#
_symmetry.space_group_name_H-M   'P 1'
#
loop_
_entity.id
_entity.type
_entity.pdbx_description
1 polymer ?
#
loop_
_entity_poly.entity_id
_entity_poly.type
_entity_poly.pdbx_seq_one_letter_code
_entity_poly.pdbx_strand_id
1 'polypeptide(L)'
;MSLNKFSELFVDLDSSNSTNNKIEVLKKYFLSNRPIDNAWTIYLLTGKNNKRFVSGRYLRDLFSELYDYPQWLIDTCYLKVGDSAEVITLLLKNKNASQTKKIHKTSLNELLSKVLPELSKLNEEEKKLRIKKAWETLPADNHLTFNKILTGTFRVGVSVGLVTKSIAKLINIDEEIISHRLMGDFKPSINAYEFLFNKNINLEELNSKPFPFLLANTFEDKIFKDSINDFQFEWKYDGIRIQVIKRSGNLSLWTRGQELVNKSFPELVEKMSNIKDDFVLDGELLVWNFKDQVAMDFSFMQKRINRKSPTKSIQKKYPIIFIAYDLLELNGIDKREIKLENRRIDLEKYFSKWQNKTKINISDIFKICDLIYPKDWADALSYKKKSRENNTEGLIIKKKSSIYTSGRKKGIWWKYKVDPMQLDAVLIYAKGGSGRRAGLYTDYSFALWKDKELIKFASAYSGLTNIEIKELDKWIRKNTIDKFGPVRSLKPEMVFEISFEKIQISKRHKSGIAVSFPRITKWRKDKKINDADSLDNAYKLMREIS
;
A
#
# COMPACT_ATOMS: atom_id res chain seq x y z
N MET A 1 2.72 -27.84 18.60
CA MET A 1 2.17 -26.98 19.67
C MET A 1 2.02 -25.52 19.22
N SER A 2 3.06 -24.78 18.85
CA SER A 2 2.85 -23.37 18.49
C SER A 2 2.27 -23.15 17.09
N LEU A 3 2.54 -24.05 16.13
CA LEU A 3 1.90 -24.00 14.80
C LEU A 3 0.39 -24.24 14.90
N ASN A 4 -0.06 -25.18 15.74
CA ASN A 4 -1.50 -25.40 15.97
C ASN A 4 -2.18 -24.15 16.52
N LYS A 5 -1.60 -23.55 17.56
CA LYS A 5 -2.14 -22.31 18.15
C LYS A 5 -2.17 -21.15 17.14
N PHE A 6 -1.16 -21.08 16.25
CA PHE A 6 -1.15 -20.08 15.19
C PHE A 6 -2.20 -20.36 14.12
N SER A 7 -2.49 -21.63 13.82
CA SER A 7 -3.58 -22.01 12.91
C SER A 7 -4.95 -21.70 13.51
N GLU A 8 -5.14 -21.93 14.80
CA GLU A 8 -6.35 -21.51 15.54
C GLU A 8 -6.50 -19.99 15.50
N LEU A 9 -5.43 -19.24 15.79
CA LEU A 9 -5.43 -17.78 15.69
C LEU A 9 -5.84 -17.32 14.28
N PHE A 10 -5.32 -17.96 13.24
CA PHE A 10 -5.65 -17.62 11.85
C PHE A 10 -7.14 -17.76 11.57
N VAL A 11 -7.74 -18.87 12.00
CA VAL A 11 -9.18 -19.15 11.84
C VAL A 11 -10.01 -18.14 12.64
N ASP A 12 -9.66 -17.85 13.88
CA ASP A 12 -10.37 -16.89 14.74
C ASP A 12 -10.33 -15.47 14.17
N LEU A 13 -9.20 -15.04 13.62
CA LEU A 13 -9.06 -13.73 12.99
C LEU A 13 -9.84 -13.62 11.69
N ASP A 14 -9.93 -14.69 10.90
CA ASP A 14 -10.66 -14.70 9.62
C ASP A 14 -12.17 -14.77 9.83
N SER A 15 -12.62 -15.45 10.90
CA SER A 15 -14.05 -15.63 11.21
C SER A 15 -14.75 -14.34 11.65
N SER A 16 -14.01 -13.34 12.18
CA SER A 16 -14.55 -12.11 12.74
C SER A 16 -14.31 -10.89 11.85
N ASN A 17 -15.34 -10.04 11.73
CA ASN A 17 -15.23 -8.70 11.12
C ASN A 17 -15.08 -7.58 12.19
N SER A 18 -15.28 -7.90 13.47
CA SER A 18 -15.20 -6.95 14.57
C SER A 18 -13.75 -6.64 14.93
N THR A 19 -13.36 -5.37 14.85
CA THR A 19 -12.04 -4.90 15.28
C THR A 19 -11.75 -5.23 16.74
N ASN A 20 -12.74 -5.01 17.62
CA ASN A 20 -12.57 -5.27 19.05
C ASN A 20 -12.39 -6.76 19.34
N ASN A 21 -13.16 -7.62 18.69
CA ASN A 21 -12.98 -9.07 18.83
C ASN A 21 -11.60 -9.52 18.38
N LYS A 22 -11.11 -9.04 17.24
CA LYS A 22 -9.75 -9.34 16.76
C LYS A 22 -8.67 -8.89 17.74
N ILE A 23 -8.85 -7.76 18.41
CA ILE A 23 -7.93 -7.28 19.45
C ILE A 23 -7.87 -8.26 20.62
N GLU A 24 -9.01 -8.71 21.13
CA GLU A 24 -9.05 -9.64 22.26
C GLU A 24 -8.47 -11.02 21.89
N VAL A 25 -8.74 -11.51 20.69
CA VAL A 25 -8.14 -12.75 20.16
C VAL A 25 -6.60 -12.63 20.10
N LEU A 26 -6.07 -11.52 19.59
CA LEU A 26 -4.62 -11.28 19.55
C LEU A 26 -4.00 -11.18 20.95
N LYS A 27 -4.64 -10.47 21.88
CA LYS A 27 -4.17 -10.37 23.27
C LYS A 27 -4.07 -11.74 23.93
N LYS A 28 -5.14 -12.55 23.83
CA LYS A 28 -5.17 -13.91 24.36
C LYS A 28 -4.04 -14.77 23.77
N TYR A 29 -3.82 -14.65 22.47
CA TYR A 29 -2.74 -15.38 21.79
C TYR A 29 -1.36 -14.97 22.30
N PHE A 30 -1.06 -13.68 22.41
CA PHE A 30 0.25 -13.18 22.86
C PHE A 30 0.56 -13.58 24.31
N LEU A 31 -0.44 -13.70 25.17
CA LEU A 31 -0.28 -14.16 26.55
C LEU A 31 0.03 -15.66 26.66
N SER A 32 -0.48 -16.46 25.72
CA SER A 32 -0.46 -17.93 25.84
C SER A 32 0.68 -18.61 25.07
N ASN A 33 1.52 -17.83 24.37
CA ASN A 33 2.58 -18.38 23.52
C ASN A 33 3.98 -17.91 23.94
N ARG A 34 5.00 -18.61 23.40
CA ARG A 34 6.40 -18.28 23.68
C ARG A 34 6.78 -16.95 22.97
N PRO A 35 7.69 -16.16 23.57
CA PRO A 35 8.17 -14.90 23.01
C PRO A 35 8.59 -14.99 21.54
N ILE A 36 9.38 -16.01 21.18
CA ILE A 36 9.87 -16.17 19.81
C ILE A 36 8.75 -16.49 18.80
N ASP A 37 7.75 -17.28 19.19
CA ASP A 37 6.61 -17.59 18.33
C ASP A 37 5.69 -16.36 18.17
N ASN A 38 5.56 -15.54 19.21
CA ASN A 38 4.88 -14.25 19.16
C ASN A 38 5.60 -13.27 18.20
N ALA A 39 6.93 -13.22 18.25
CA ALA A 39 7.73 -12.41 17.32
C ALA A 39 7.47 -12.81 15.85
N TRP A 40 7.46 -14.10 15.54
CA TRP A 40 7.12 -14.60 14.22
C TRP A 40 5.68 -14.29 13.80
N THR A 41 4.74 -14.41 14.73
CA THR A 41 3.33 -14.06 14.49
C THR A 41 3.17 -12.59 14.14
N ILE A 42 3.82 -11.70 14.89
CA ILE A 42 3.82 -10.26 14.61
C ILE A 42 4.41 -9.99 13.21
N TYR A 43 5.52 -10.63 12.86
CA TYR A 43 6.18 -10.50 11.56
C TYR A 43 5.26 -10.91 10.40
N LEU A 44 4.55 -12.03 10.54
CA LEU A 44 3.60 -12.51 9.53
C LEU A 44 2.39 -11.59 9.40
N LEU A 45 1.77 -11.20 10.53
CA LEU A 45 0.54 -10.39 10.55
C LEU A 45 0.77 -8.94 10.12
N THR A 46 1.97 -8.39 10.35
CA THR A 46 2.31 -7.02 9.92
C THR A 46 2.71 -6.92 8.45
N GLY A 47 2.68 -8.04 7.71
CA GLY A 47 2.98 -8.06 6.28
C GLY A 47 4.46 -7.83 5.95
N LYS A 48 5.36 -7.90 6.93
CA LYS A 48 6.82 -7.76 6.72
C LYS A 48 7.42 -9.00 6.03
N ASN A 49 6.71 -10.13 6.06
CA ASN A 49 7.08 -11.32 5.31
C ASN A 49 6.48 -11.31 3.90
N ASN A 50 7.23 -10.82 2.93
CA ASN A 50 6.89 -10.92 1.51
C ASN A 50 7.58 -12.09 0.80
N LYS A 51 8.22 -13.00 1.56
CA LYS A 51 8.94 -14.13 0.98
C LYS A 51 7.95 -15.21 0.53
N ARG A 52 7.91 -15.45 -0.77
CA ARG A 52 7.21 -16.57 -1.38
C ARG A 52 8.19 -17.72 -1.58
N PHE A 53 7.92 -18.88 -1.00
CA PHE A 53 8.74 -20.08 -1.18
C PHE A 53 8.35 -20.85 -2.44
N VAL A 54 7.03 -20.93 -2.71
CA VAL A 54 6.48 -21.53 -3.93
C VAL A 54 5.33 -20.69 -4.48
N SER A 55 5.05 -20.78 -5.78
CA SER A 55 3.88 -20.14 -6.37
C SER A 55 2.61 -20.93 -6.06
N GLY A 56 1.44 -20.27 -6.06
CA GLY A 56 0.16 -20.94 -5.92
C GLY A 56 -0.11 -21.94 -7.05
N ARG A 57 0.41 -21.65 -8.27
CA ARG A 57 0.33 -22.59 -9.40
C ARG A 57 1.18 -23.83 -9.11
N TYR A 58 2.42 -23.66 -8.67
CA TYR A 58 3.29 -24.76 -8.29
C TYR A 58 2.63 -25.73 -7.29
N LEU A 59 1.95 -25.18 -6.26
CA LEU A 59 1.22 -26.00 -5.28
C LEU A 59 0.09 -26.81 -5.92
N ARG A 60 -0.63 -26.25 -6.90
CA ARG A 60 -1.69 -26.97 -7.61
C ARG A 60 -1.13 -28.04 -8.52
N ASP A 61 -0.08 -27.72 -9.28
CA ASP A 61 0.59 -28.66 -10.19
C ASP A 61 1.19 -29.82 -9.38
N LEU A 62 1.86 -29.53 -8.26
CA LEU A 62 2.41 -30.52 -7.35
C LEU A 62 1.33 -31.44 -6.77
N PHE A 63 0.17 -30.89 -6.35
CA PHE A 63 -0.92 -31.71 -5.82
C PHE A 63 -1.50 -32.63 -6.90
N SER A 64 -1.66 -32.13 -8.13
CA SER A 64 -2.08 -32.92 -9.29
C SER A 64 -1.17 -34.12 -9.51
N GLU A 65 0.15 -33.87 -9.54
CA GLU A 65 1.19 -34.88 -9.75
C GLU A 65 1.24 -35.94 -8.63
N LEU A 66 1.25 -35.49 -7.37
CA LEU A 66 1.42 -36.40 -6.22
C LEU A 66 0.21 -37.26 -5.90
N TYR A 67 -0.99 -36.80 -6.24
CA TYR A 67 -2.24 -37.46 -5.83
C TYR A 67 -3.12 -37.91 -7.01
N ASP A 68 -2.60 -37.79 -8.23
CA ASP A 68 -3.28 -38.20 -9.47
C ASP A 68 -4.67 -37.57 -9.67
N TYR A 69 -4.76 -36.25 -9.34
CA TYR A 69 -5.96 -35.45 -9.62
C TYR A 69 -5.82 -34.75 -10.97
N PRO A 70 -6.85 -34.85 -11.85
CA PRO A 70 -6.82 -34.15 -13.13
C PRO A 70 -6.62 -32.64 -12.94
N GLN A 71 -5.67 -32.05 -13.65
CA GLN A 71 -5.34 -30.63 -13.56
C GLN A 71 -6.56 -29.72 -13.78
N TRP A 72 -7.43 -30.09 -14.74
CA TRP A 72 -8.66 -29.33 -15.02
C TRP A 72 -9.59 -29.23 -13.81
N LEU A 73 -9.64 -30.28 -12.97
CA LEU A 73 -10.47 -30.29 -11.76
C LEU A 73 -9.93 -29.34 -10.72
N ILE A 74 -8.62 -29.37 -10.48
CA ILE A 74 -7.95 -28.46 -9.53
C ILE A 74 -8.09 -27.00 -9.98
N ASP A 75 -7.92 -26.74 -11.27
CA ASP A 75 -8.10 -25.39 -11.82
C ASP A 75 -9.56 -24.92 -11.74
N THR A 76 -10.52 -25.84 -11.90
CA THR A 76 -11.94 -25.53 -11.69
C THR A 76 -12.23 -25.20 -10.22
N CYS A 77 -11.68 -25.96 -9.27
CA CYS A 77 -11.76 -25.66 -7.85
C CYS A 77 -11.13 -24.28 -7.53
N TYR A 78 -9.96 -24.00 -8.12
CA TYR A 78 -9.30 -22.71 -7.97
C TYR A 78 -10.15 -21.54 -8.50
N LEU A 79 -10.82 -21.71 -9.63
CA LEU A 79 -11.72 -20.68 -10.18
C LEU A 79 -12.91 -20.40 -9.26
N LYS A 80 -13.31 -21.36 -8.43
CA LYS A 80 -14.42 -21.21 -7.46
C LYS A 80 -13.97 -20.60 -6.13
N VAL A 81 -12.82 -21.04 -5.62
CA VAL A 81 -12.29 -20.64 -4.31
C VAL A 81 -11.43 -19.37 -4.41
N GLY A 82 -10.65 -19.22 -5.51
CA GLY A 82 -9.80 -18.06 -5.78
C GLY A 82 -8.49 -18.03 -5.01
N ASP A 83 -8.19 -19.06 -4.19
CA ASP A 83 -6.97 -19.17 -3.39
C ASP A 83 -6.40 -20.59 -3.46
N SER A 84 -5.15 -20.71 -3.95
CA SER A 84 -4.52 -22.03 -4.15
C SER A 84 -4.24 -22.75 -2.83
N ALA A 85 -3.84 -22.03 -1.76
CA ALA A 85 -3.57 -22.62 -0.46
C ALA A 85 -4.84 -23.24 0.14
N GLU A 86 -5.97 -22.55 -0.01
CA GLU A 86 -7.27 -23.01 0.46
C GLU A 86 -7.78 -24.22 -0.36
N VAL A 87 -7.68 -24.15 -1.70
CA VAL A 87 -8.06 -25.27 -2.58
C VAL A 87 -7.31 -26.54 -2.20
N ILE A 88 -5.98 -26.47 -2.11
CA ILE A 88 -5.15 -27.64 -1.78
C ILE A 88 -5.48 -28.15 -0.37
N THR A 89 -5.74 -27.25 0.58
CA THR A 89 -6.14 -27.65 1.94
C THR A 89 -7.47 -28.43 1.94
N LEU A 90 -8.47 -27.97 1.20
CA LEU A 90 -9.76 -28.64 1.09
C LEU A 90 -9.63 -30.02 0.42
N LEU A 91 -8.82 -30.13 -0.63
CA LEU A 91 -8.56 -31.39 -1.32
C LEU A 91 -7.79 -32.40 -0.44
N LEU A 92 -6.79 -31.94 0.32
CA LEU A 92 -6.06 -32.75 1.30
C LEU A 92 -6.98 -33.25 2.42
N LYS A 93 -7.92 -32.44 2.89
CA LYS A 93 -8.87 -32.84 3.95
C LYS A 93 -9.75 -34.01 3.50
N ASN A 94 -10.19 -34.01 2.26
CA ASN A 94 -10.99 -35.12 1.70
C ASN A 94 -10.18 -36.42 1.59
N LYS A 95 -8.88 -36.35 1.32
CA LYS A 95 -8.01 -37.53 1.17
C LYS A 95 -7.55 -38.12 2.52
N ASN A 96 -7.39 -37.28 3.52
CA ASN A 96 -6.85 -37.67 4.82
C ASN A 96 -7.94 -37.89 5.89
N ALA A 97 -9.20 -38.05 5.51
CA ALA A 97 -10.34 -38.20 6.41
C ALA A 97 -10.21 -39.39 7.40
N SER A 98 -9.33 -40.36 7.12
CA SER A 98 -9.10 -41.56 7.93
C SER A 98 -7.79 -41.53 8.77
N GLN A 99 -7.01 -40.47 8.71
CA GLN A 99 -5.74 -40.42 9.45
C GLN A 99 -5.92 -39.91 10.89
N THR A 100 -5.48 -40.72 11.86
CA THR A 100 -5.40 -40.35 13.28
C THR A 100 -4.58 -39.07 13.48
N LYS A 101 -5.04 -38.22 14.40
CA LYS A 101 -4.37 -36.95 14.79
C LYS A 101 -2.90 -37.20 15.17
N LYS A 102 -1.98 -37.01 14.25
CA LYS A 102 -0.54 -36.99 14.56
C LYS A 102 -0.23 -35.64 15.19
N ILE A 103 0.24 -35.67 16.44
CA ILE A 103 0.69 -34.45 17.14
C ILE A 103 2.06 -34.08 16.59
N HIS A 104 2.11 -33.11 15.68
CA HIS A 104 3.38 -32.58 15.18
C HIS A 104 3.99 -31.61 16.21
N LYS A 105 5.23 -31.88 16.62
CA LYS A 105 5.95 -31.09 17.64
C LYS A 105 6.60 -29.83 17.09
N THR A 106 6.56 -29.57 15.78
CA THR A 106 7.22 -28.43 15.13
C THR A 106 6.64 -27.11 15.62
N SER A 107 7.51 -26.23 16.07
CA SER A 107 7.14 -24.88 16.48
C SER A 107 7.04 -23.95 15.26
N LEU A 108 6.29 -22.83 15.40
CA LEU A 108 6.22 -21.80 14.36
C LEU A 108 7.63 -21.23 14.06
N ASN A 109 8.44 -21.01 15.11
CA ASN A 109 9.83 -20.58 14.96
C ASN A 109 10.66 -21.57 14.14
N GLU A 110 10.61 -22.86 14.46
CA GLU A 110 11.37 -23.88 13.73
C GLU A 110 10.98 -23.97 12.26
N LEU A 111 9.66 -23.91 11.99
CA LEU A 111 9.14 -23.89 10.61
C LEU A 111 9.70 -22.71 9.82
N LEU A 112 9.64 -21.50 10.37
CA LEU A 112 9.98 -20.25 9.67
C LEU A 112 11.48 -19.96 9.63
N SER A 113 12.24 -20.35 10.66
CA SER A 113 13.69 -20.05 10.75
C SER A 113 14.58 -21.13 10.14
N LYS A 114 14.11 -22.38 10.07
CA LYS A 114 14.91 -23.53 9.57
C LYS A 114 14.25 -24.21 8.38
N VAL A 115 13.08 -24.80 8.56
CA VAL A 115 12.46 -25.70 7.57
C VAL A 115 12.19 -25.00 6.23
N LEU A 116 11.54 -23.82 6.26
CA LEU A 116 11.17 -23.12 5.03
C LEU A 116 12.36 -22.43 4.31
N PRO A 117 13.34 -21.83 5.00
CA PRO A 117 14.55 -21.35 4.32
C PRO A 117 15.35 -22.45 3.62
N GLU A 118 15.39 -23.67 4.19
CA GLU A 118 16.02 -24.82 3.55
C GLU A 118 15.35 -25.20 2.24
N LEU A 119 14.00 -25.12 2.14
CA LEU A 119 13.27 -25.38 0.89
C LEU A 119 13.79 -24.57 -0.30
N SER A 120 14.29 -23.35 -0.05
CA SER A 120 14.82 -22.49 -1.12
C SER A 120 16.17 -22.95 -1.68
N LYS A 121 16.84 -23.88 -1.00
CA LYS A 121 18.15 -24.42 -1.36
C LYS A 121 18.07 -25.80 -2.02
N LEU A 122 16.89 -26.46 -1.92
CA LEU A 122 16.66 -27.80 -2.44
C LEU A 122 16.42 -27.74 -3.96
N ASN A 123 16.78 -28.84 -4.65
CA ASN A 123 16.36 -29.06 -6.03
C ASN A 123 14.83 -29.34 -6.10
N GLU A 124 14.27 -29.39 -7.29
CA GLU A 124 12.81 -29.49 -7.46
C GLU A 124 12.25 -30.82 -6.90
N GLU A 125 12.93 -31.94 -7.08
CA GLU A 125 12.45 -33.24 -6.58
C GLU A 125 12.50 -33.31 -5.03
N GLU A 126 13.58 -32.85 -4.44
CA GLU A 126 13.70 -32.77 -2.98
C GLU A 126 12.65 -31.83 -2.38
N LYS A 127 12.37 -30.71 -3.05
CA LYS A 127 11.33 -29.75 -2.63
C LYS A 127 9.93 -30.37 -2.67
N LYS A 128 9.59 -31.10 -3.73
CA LYS A 128 8.35 -31.86 -3.85
C LYS A 128 8.19 -32.86 -2.70
N LEU A 129 9.20 -33.68 -2.46
CA LEU A 129 9.19 -34.66 -1.39
C LEU A 129 9.03 -34.02 -0.01
N ARG A 130 9.69 -32.88 0.23
CA ARG A 130 9.60 -32.17 1.51
C ARG A 130 8.21 -31.60 1.74
N ILE A 131 7.58 -31.03 0.73
CA ILE A 131 6.19 -30.52 0.82
C ILE A 131 5.21 -31.67 0.99
N LYS A 132 5.34 -32.76 0.23
CA LYS A 132 4.54 -33.97 0.37
C LYS A 132 4.60 -34.49 1.81
N LYS A 133 5.81 -34.66 2.36
CA LYS A 133 6.01 -35.12 3.72
C LYS A 133 5.33 -34.20 4.74
N ALA A 134 5.37 -32.89 4.54
CA ALA A 134 4.65 -31.94 5.39
C ALA A 134 3.12 -32.14 5.32
N TRP A 135 2.56 -32.31 4.13
CA TRP A 135 1.12 -32.57 3.96
C TRP A 135 0.69 -33.91 4.59
N GLU A 136 1.54 -34.92 4.63
CA GLU A 136 1.25 -36.23 5.21
C GLU A 136 1.44 -36.25 6.76
N THR A 137 2.31 -35.39 7.29
CA THR A 137 2.69 -35.42 8.71
C THR A 137 2.05 -34.31 9.55
N LEU A 138 1.66 -33.19 8.94
CA LEU A 138 0.99 -32.11 9.65
C LEU A 138 -0.48 -32.47 9.94
N PRO A 139 -1.02 -32.06 11.10
CA PRO A 139 -2.46 -32.12 11.35
C PRO A 139 -3.25 -31.37 10.27
N ALA A 140 -4.44 -31.87 9.94
CA ALA A 140 -5.29 -31.29 8.90
C ALA A 140 -5.59 -29.79 9.11
N ASP A 141 -5.77 -29.38 10.35
CA ASP A 141 -6.03 -27.98 10.73
C ASP A 141 -4.85 -27.04 10.46
N ASN A 142 -3.65 -27.58 10.28
CA ASN A 142 -2.44 -26.81 10.00
C ASN A 142 -2.15 -26.67 8.49
N HIS A 143 -2.80 -27.43 7.65
CA HIS A 143 -2.54 -27.40 6.19
C HIS A 143 -2.79 -26.03 5.60
N LEU A 144 -3.89 -25.35 5.98
CA LEU A 144 -4.20 -24.01 5.46
C LEU A 144 -3.09 -23.02 5.80
N THR A 145 -2.70 -22.97 7.06
CA THR A 145 -1.66 -22.05 7.54
C THR A 145 -0.31 -22.34 6.91
N PHE A 146 0.07 -23.61 6.82
CA PHE A 146 1.29 -24.05 6.15
C PHE A 146 1.31 -23.63 4.67
N ASN A 147 0.24 -23.90 3.92
CA ASN A 147 0.13 -23.55 2.50
C ASN A 147 0.11 -22.02 2.28
N LYS A 148 -0.52 -21.25 3.18
CA LYS A 148 -0.51 -19.78 3.16
C LYS A 148 0.91 -19.23 3.39
N ILE A 149 1.67 -19.81 4.32
CA ILE A 149 3.06 -19.43 4.56
C ILE A 149 3.93 -19.75 3.34
N LEU A 150 3.77 -20.93 2.73
CA LEU A 150 4.49 -21.32 1.52
C LEU A 150 4.27 -20.36 0.35
N THR A 151 3.02 -19.96 0.15
CA THR A 151 2.64 -19.07 -0.97
C THR A 151 2.81 -17.58 -0.67
N GLY A 152 3.13 -17.20 0.57
CA GLY A 152 3.27 -15.81 0.99
C GLY A 152 1.95 -15.02 0.94
N THR A 153 0.79 -15.70 1.00
CA THR A 153 -0.54 -15.09 0.88
C THR A 153 -1.25 -14.97 2.23
N PHE A 154 -0.66 -14.23 3.15
CA PHE A 154 -1.20 -14.04 4.51
C PHE A 154 -2.17 -12.84 4.57
N ARG A 155 -3.46 -13.05 4.28
CA ARG A 155 -4.49 -12.00 4.37
C ARG A 155 -5.63 -12.46 5.27
N VAL A 156 -5.60 -12.04 6.53
CA VAL A 156 -6.64 -12.33 7.55
C VAL A 156 -7.37 -11.07 8.02
N GLY A 157 -7.31 -9.99 7.23
CA GLY A 157 -7.95 -8.72 7.59
C GLY A 157 -7.39 -8.12 8.89
N VAL A 158 -6.10 -8.32 9.15
CA VAL A 158 -5.35 -7.72 10.27
C VAL A 158 -4.38 -6.71 9.68
N SER A 159 -4.47 -5.45 10.12
CA SER A 159 -3.53 -4.39 9.77
C SER A 159 -2.44 -4.25 10.83
N VAL A 160 -1.32 -3.61 10.47
CA VAL A 160 -0.28 -3.23 11.43
C VAL A 160 -0.88 -2.46 12.62
N GLY A 161 -1.78 -1.49 12.36
CA GLY A 161 -2.45 -0.73 13.42
C GLY A 161 -3.27 -1.60 14.38
N LEU A 162 -3.85 -2.70 13.91
CA LEU A 162 -4.61 -3.61 14.78
C LEU A 162 -3.69 -4.43 15.69
N VAL A 163 -2.54 -4.87 15.17
CA VAL A 163 -1.48 -5.53 15.97
C VAL A 163 -0.93 -4.56 17.01
N THR A 164 -0.58 -3.32 16.59
CA THR A 164 -0.12 -2.25 17.47
C THR A 164 -1.08 -2.01 18.63
N LYS A 165 -2.37 -1.83 18.31
CA LYS A 165 -3.43 -1.60 19.30
C LYS A 165 -3.61 -2.77 20.26
N SER A 166 -3.46 -3.99 19.78
CA SER A 166 -3.57 -5.19 20.61
C SER A 166 -2.42 -5.27 21.63
N ILE A 167 -1.19 -4.98 21.20
CA ILE A 167 -0.01 -4.98 22.07
C ILE A 167 -0.11 -3.82 23.07
N ALA A 168 -0.43 -2.61 22.60
CA ALA A 168 -0.58 -1.42 23.43
C ALA A 168 -1.56 -1.66 24.58
N LYS A 169 -2.75 -2.20 24.28
CA LYS A 169 -3.76 -2.55 25.28
C LYS A 169 -3.29 -3.68 26.21
N LEU A 170 -2.50 -4.64 25.71
CA LEU A 170 -2.03 -5.77 26.52
C LEU A 170 -1.05 -5.35 27.59
N ILE A 171 -0.12 -4.45 27.25
CA ILE A 171 0.93 -4.02 28.19
C ILE A 171 0.64 -2.65 28.83
N ASN A 172 -0.50 -2.02 28.48
CA ASN A 172 -0.94 -0.72 28.98
C ASN A 172 0.05 0.41 28.67
N ILE A 173 0.42 0.55 27.40
CA ILE A 173 1.30 1.60 26.86
C ILE A 173 0.62 2.26 25.66
N ASP A 174 0.95 3.50 25.37
CA ASP A 174 0.40 4.25 24.23
C ASP A 174 0.65 3.55 22.89
N GLU A 175 -0.38 3.55 22.03
CA GLU A 175 -0.32 2.97 20.69
C GLU A 175 0.82 3.59 19.86
N GLU A 176 1.15 4.87 20.06
CA GLU A 176 2.23 5.56 19.36
C GLU A 176 3.61 4.93 19.65
N ILE A 177 3.87 4.56 20.90
CA ILE A 177 5.13 3.93 21.30
C ILE A 177 5.27 2.55 20.65
N ILE A 178 4.22 1.74 20.68
CA ILE A 178 4.25 0.42 20.03
C ILE A 178 4.37 0.56 18.51
N SER A 179 3.66 1.52 17.91
CA SER A 179 3.79 1.84 16.48
C SER A 179 5.25 2.19 16.14
N HIS A 180 5.87 3.00 16.96
CA HIS A 180 7.26 3.42 16.82
C HIS A 180 8.24 2.24 16.93
N ARG A 181 8.05 1.34 17.90
CA ARG A 181 8.87 0.14 18.09
C ARG A 181 8.74 -0.86 16.94
N LEU A 182 7.58 -0.89 16.26
CA LEU A 182 7.33 -1.71 15.08
C LEU A 182 7.87 -1.11 13.78
N MET A 183 8.30 0.16 13.76
CA MET A 183 8.85 0.79 12.56
C MET A 183 10.20 0.17 12.17
N GLY A 184 10.46 0.17 10.86
CA GLY A 184 11.70 -0.36 10.30
C GLY A 184 11.67 -1.87 10.08
N ASP A 185 12.86 -2.46 9.99
CA ASP A 185 13.06 -3.88 9.70
C ASP A 185 12.93 -4.72 10.97
N PHE A 186 11.68 -5.07 11.31
CA PHE A 186 11.40 -5.97 12.43
C PHE A 186 11.83 -7.40 12.08
N LYS A 187 12.93 -7.88 12.67
CA LYS A 187 13.40 -9.26 12.53
C LYS A 187 12.95 -10.08 13.73
N PRO A 188 12.23 -11.21 13.52
CA PRO A 188 11.75 -12.05 14.62
C PRO A 188 12.89 -12.59 15.47
N SER A 189 12.92 -12.18 16.74
CA SER A 189 13.86 -12.65 17.76
C SER A 189 13.24 -12.46 19.14
N ILE A 190 13.82 -13.12 20.15
CA ILE A 190 13.42 -12.92 21.54
C ILE A 190 13.65 -11.46 21.95
N ASN A 191 14.80 -10.89 21.61
CA ASN A 191 15.12 -9.50 21.92
C ASN A 191 14.14 -8.51 21.25
N ALA A 192 13.73 -8.78 19.98
CA ALA A 192 12.73 -7.95 19.31
C ALA A 192 11.35 -8.04 19.98
N TYR A 193 10.98 -9.20 20.48
CA TYR A 193 9.76 -9.35 21.28
C TYR A 193 9.86 -8.60 22.60
N GLU A 194 10.94 -8.81 23.35
CA GLU A 194 11.16 -8.14 24.64
C GLU A 194 11.19 -6.63 24.50
N PHE A 195 11.88 -6.11 23.48
CA PHE A 195 11.86 -4.69 23.14
C PHE A 195 10.45 -4.18 22.88
N LEU A 196 9.66 -4.91 22.09
CA LEU A 196 8.31 -4.51 21.73
C LEU A 196 7.34 -4.53 22.92
N PHE A 197 7.50 -5.50 23.84
CA PHE A 197 6.65 -5.69 25.01
C PHE A 197 7.22 -5.06 26.30
N ASN A 198 8.35 -4.33 26.21
CA ASN A 198 8.94 -3.67 27.36
C ASN A 198 8.01 -2.53 27.83
N LYS A 199 7.74 -2.51 29.14
CA LYS A 199 6.95 -1.44 29.77
C LYS A 199 7.77 -0.18 30.03
N ASN A 200 9.10 -0.30 30.10
CA ASN A 200 9.98 0.85 30.27
C ASN A 200 10.19 1.56 28.93
N ILE A 201 9.97 2.85 28.90
CA ILE A 201 10.16 3.68 27.70
C ILE A 201 11.58 4.23 27.76
N ASN A 202 12.46 3.74 26.88
CA ASN A 202 13.76 4.35 26.67
C ASN A 202 13.64 5.40 25.53
N LEU A 203 13.68 6.68 25.88
CA LEU A 203 13.55 7.78 24.91
C LEU A 203 14.71 7.81 23.90
N GLU A 204 15.91 7.34 24.25
CA GLU A 204 17.05 7.32 23.33
C GLU A 204 16.85 6.33 22.17
N GLU A 205 16.13 5.23 22.39
CA GLU A 205 15.81 4.25 21.32
C GLU A 205 14.85 4.82 20.26
N LEU A 206 14.13 5.87 20.61
CA LEU A 206 13.20 6.56 19.71
C LEU A 206 13.92 7.59 18.81
N ASN A 207 15.16 7.96 19.12
CA ASN A 207 15.86 9.08 18.49
C ASN A 207 16.11 8.93 16.97
N SER A 208 16.20 7.71 16.44
CA SER A 208 16.43 7.50 14.99
C SER A 208 15.15 7.28 14.16
N LYS A 209 13.97 7.20 14.82
CA LYS A 209 12.72 6.84 14.16
C LYS A 209 11.80 8.03 13.90
N PRO A 210 10.96 7.97 12.84
CA PRO A 210 10.04 9.05 12.52
C PRO A 210 8.88 9.11 13.52
N PHE A 211 8.29 10.28 13.64
CA PHE A 211 6.98 10.40 14.26
C PHE A 211 5.91 9.74 13.40
N PRO A 212 4.84 9.19 14.01
CA PRO A 212 3.71 8.69 13.25
C PRO A 212 3.10 9.79 12.37
N PHE A 213 2.89 9.48 11.08
CA PHE A 213 2.44 10.46 10.10
C PHE A 213 0.98 10.88 10.31
N LEU A 214 0.72 12.17 10.31
CA LEU A 214 -0.63 12.73 10.19
C LEU A 214 -1.14 12.53 8.75
N LEU A 215 -2.37 12.04 8.59
CA LEU A 215 -2.96 11.72 7.30
C LEU A 215 -4.16 12.63 6.98
N ALA A 216 -4.15 13.24 5.80
CA ALA A 216 -5.25 14.09 5.34
C ALA A 216 -6.52 13.26 5.02
N ASN A 217 -7.68 13.78 5.40
CA ASN A 217 -9.00 13.29 4.98
C ASN A 217 -9.30 13.70 3.53
N THR A 218 -10.31 13.11 2.92
CA THR A 218 -10.89 13.65 1.69
C THR A 218 -11.62 14.95 2.03
N PHE A 219 -11.54 15.93 1.14
CA PHE A 219 -12.27 17.19 1.29
C PHE A 219 -13.79 16.92 1.35
N GLU A 220 -14.49 17.65 2.20
CA GLU A 220 -15.92 17.55 2.40
C GLU A 220 -16.55 18.94 2.21
N ASP A 221 -17.66 19.03 1.48
CA ASP A 221 -18.31 20.31 1.13
C ASP A 221 -18.75 21.14 2.35
N LYS A 222 -18.95 20.50 3.50
CA LYS A 222 -19.26 21.22 4.75
C LYS A 222 -18.19 22.24 5.17
N ILE A 223 -16.93 22.06 4.68
CA ILE A 223 -15.81 22.94 5.00
C ILE A 223 -15.98 24.33 4.35
N PHE A 224 -16.76 24.42 3.27
CA PHE A 224 -17.09 25.70 2.64
C PHE A 224 -17.83 26.69 3.57
N LYS A 225 -18.34 26.22 4.70
CA LYS A 225 -19.01 27.06 5.71
C LYS A 225 -18.03 27.76 6.66
N ASP A 226 -16.79 27.25 6.74
CA ASP A 226 -15.75 27.81 7.60
C ASP A 226 -15.05 28.99 6.88
N SER A 227 -14.49 29.93 7.66
CA SER A 227 -13.70 31.01 7.09
C SER A 227 -12.45 30.48 6.39
N ILE A 228 -12.23 30.89 5.15
CA ILE A 228 -11.03 30.49 4.39
C ILE A 228 -9.74 30.91 5.09
N ASN A 229 -9.78 31.99 5.87
CA ASN A 229 -8.62 32.49 6.61
C ASN A 229 -8.16 31.56 7.74
N ASP A 230 -9.00 30.61 8.17
CA ASP A 230 -8.64 29.61 9.18
C ASP A 230 -7.75 28.50 8.62
N PHE A 231 -7.54 28.48 7.31
CA PHE A 231 -6.82 27.42 6.62
C PHE A 231 -5.53 27.90 5.95
N GLN A 232 -4.56 27.00 5.87
CA GLN A 232 -3.36 27.07 5.08
C GLN A 232 -3.54 26.18 3.87
N PHE A 233 -3.20 26.68 2.67
CA PHE A 233 -3.30 25.97 1.40
C PHE A 233 -1.93 25.73 0.83
N GLU A 234 -1.68 24.52 0.34
CA GLU A 234 -0.43 24.08 -0.26
C GLU A 234 -0.72 23.23 -1.50
N TRP A 235 0.21 23.19 -2.44
CA TRP A 235 0.13 22.23 -3.54
C TRP A 235 0.24 20.79 -3.02
N LYS A 236 -0.63 19.92 -3.53
CA LYS A 236 -0.54 18.50 -3.29
C LYS A 236 0.39 17.86 -4.32
N TYR A 237 1.66 17.80 -3.98
CA TYR A 237 2.66 17.13 -4.82
C TYR A 237 2.42 15.63 -4.92
N ASP A 238 2.86 15.04 -6.03
CA ASP A 238 2.84 13.59 -6.28
C ASP A 238 4.28 13.05 -6.20
N GLY A 239 4.73 12.76 -5.00
CA GLY A 239 6.08 12.31 -4.70
C GLY A 239 6.10 11.17 -3.67
N ILE A 240 7.17 11.16 -2.88
CA ILE A 240 7.31 10.24 -1.74
C ILE A 240 7.33 11.07 -0.48
N ARG A 241 6.30 10.93 0.34
CA ARG A 241 6.29 11.57 1.65
C ARG A 241 7.32 10.92 2.56
N ILE A 242 8.22 11.75 3.08
CA ILE A 242 9.27 11.35 4.01
C ILE A 242 9.34 12.28 5.22
N GLN A 243 9.84 11.76 6.33
CA GLN A 243 10.38 12.58 7.39
C GLN A 243 11.91 12.57 7.29
N VAL A 244 12.49 13.77 7.27
CA VAL A 244 13.94 13.97 7.38
C VAL A 244 14.24 14.25 8.84
N ILE A 245 14.97 13.35 9.48
CA ILE A 245 15.27 13.38 10.90
C ILE A 245 16.75 13.57 11.08
N LYS A 246 17.12 14.63 11.76
CA LYS A 246 18.48 14.83 12.23
C LYS A 246 18.46 14.94 13.75
N ARG A 247 19.11 14.01 14.44
CA ARG A 247 19.25 14.01 15.90
C ARG A 247 20.64 13.53 16.29
N SER A 248 21.27 14.24 17.20
CA SER A 248 22.63 13.95 17.66
C SER A 248 23.62 13.79 16.48
N GLY A 249 23.49 14.65 15.46
CA GLY A 249 24.32 14.64 14.26
C GLY A 249 24.00 13.55 13.22
N ASN A 250 23.16 12.57 13.54
CA ASN A 250 22.77 11.50 12.63
C ASN A 250 21.55 11.88 11.80
N LEU A 251 21.60 11.69 10.47
CA LEU A 251 20.50 12.00 9.58
C LEU A 251 19.86 10.73 9.03
N SER A 252 18.54 10.65 9.12
CA SER A 252 17.71 9.53 8.67
C SER A 252 16.57 10.02 7.79
N LEU A 253 16.32 9.32 6.69
CA LEU A 253 15.21 9.56 5.75
C LEU A 253 14.22 8.42 5.86
N TRP A 254 13.04 8.69 6.40
CA TRP A 254 12.00 7.69 6.59
C TRP A 254 10.79 7.97 5.71
N THR A 255 10.39 6.98 4.91
CA THR A 255 9.15 7.08 4.13
C THR A 255 7.92 6.87 5.02
N ARG A 256 6.76 7.34 4.53
CA ARG A 256 5.47 7.03 5.16
C ARG A 256 5.22 5.52 5.27
N GLY A 257 5.79 4.72 4.38
CA GLY A 257 5.75 3.26 4.42
C GLY A 257 6.68 2.62 5.46
N GLN A 258 7.35 3.43 6.29
CA GLN A 258 8.27 2.98 7.34
C GLN A 258 9.55 2.34 6.80
N GLU A 259 10.03 2.77 5.65
CA GLU A 259 11.29 2.34 5.05
C GLU A 259 12.36 3.41 5.23
N LEU A 260 13.57 3.00 5.64
CA LEU A 260 14.74 3.86 5.69
C LEU A 260 15.39 3.93 4.30
N VAL A 261 15.40 5.12 3.71
CA VAL A 261 15.82 5.32 2.30
C VAL A 261 17.11 6.14 2.11
N ASN A 262 17.92 6.28 3.16
CA ASN A 262 19.20 6.99 3.09
C ASN A 262 20.07 6.59 1.90
N LYS A 263 20.19 5.29 1.65
CA LYS A 263 21.01 4.75 0.54
C LYS A 263 20.46 5.09 -0.85
N SER A 264 19.16 5.30 -0.97
CA SER A 264 18.50 5.65 -2.24
C SER A 264 18.62 7.14 -2.57
N PHE A 265 18.89 7.99 -1.57
CA PHE A 265 18.99 9.44 -1.71
C PHE A 265 20.23 10.01 -0.99
N PRO A 266 21.45 9.55 -1.34
CA PRO A 266 22.69 9.94 -0.66
C PRO A 266 22.99 11.43 -0.78
N GLU A 267 22.60 12.08 -1.88
CA GLU A 267 22.78 13.51 -2.12
C GLU A 267 21.96 14.38 -1.13
N LEU A 268 20.77 13.92 -0.74
CA LEU A 268 19.97 14.60 0.28
C LEU A 268 20.61 14.45 1.66
N VAL A 269 21.05 13.24 1.99
CA VAL A 269 21.75 12.95 3.25
C VAL A 269 23.00 13.81 3.36
N GLU A 270 23.85 13.83 2.34
CA GLU A 270 25.10 14.58 2.30
C GLU A 270 24.88 16.08 2.55
N LYS A 271 23.95 16.70 1.81
CA LYS A 271 23.71 18.14 1.91
C LYS A 271 23.02 18.54 3.21
N MET A 272 21.97 17.84 3.64
CA MET A 272 21.23 18.18 4.86
C MET A 272 22.00 17.86 6.15
N SER A 273 22.96 16.94 6.13
CA SER A 273 23.85 16.68 7.27
C SER A 273 24.69 17.91 7.66
N ASN A 274 24.93 18.84 6.75
CA ASN A 274 25.68 20.06 7.01
C ASN A 274 24.90 21.12 7.79
N ILE A 275 23.58 20.99 7.93
CA ILE A 275 22.78 21.84 8.82
C ILE A 275 23.19 21.52 10.25
N LYS A 276 23.55 22.53 11.05
CA LYS A 276 24.05 22.34 12.42
C LYS A 276 22.97 21.95 13.42
N ASP A 277 21.77 22.52 13.25
CA ASP A 277 20.65 22.25 14.15
C ASP A 277 20.16 20.80 13.99
N ASP A 278 19.64 20.20 15.05
CA ASP A 278 18.85 18.96 15.01
C ASP A 278 17.40 19.28 14.69
N PHE A 279 16.73 18.46 13.87
CA PHE A 279 15.38 18.73 13.43
C PHE A 279 14.65 17.45 12.98
N VAL A 280 13.32 17.52 12.98
CA VAL A 280 12.44 16.59 12.27
C VAL A 280 11.52 17.40 11.35
N LEU A 281 11.69 17.18 10.06
CA LEU A 281 10.89 17.80 9.00
C LEU A 281 9.99 16.76 8.33
N ASP A 282 8.72 17.12 8.10
CA ASP A 282 7.79 16.32 7.29
C ASP A 282 7.64 17.00 5.92
N GLY A 283 7.76 16.24 4.85
CA GLY A 283 7.76 16.82 3.51
C GLY A 283 7.60 15.78 2.40
N GLU A 284 7.63 16.28 1.18
CA GLU A 284 7.55 15.48 -0.03
C GLU A 284 8.88 15.46 -0.77
N LEU A 285 9.35 14.28 -1.15
CA LEU A 285 10.54 14.08 -1.97
C LEU A 285 10.12 13.89 -3.42
N LEU A 286 10.68 14.73 -4.31
CA LEU A 286 10.30 14.80 -5.71
C LEU A 286 11.52 14.68 -6.62
N VAL A 287 11.34 14.22 -7.85
CA VAL A 287 12.27 14.52 -8.93
C VAL A 287 11.90 15.90 -9.47
N TRP A 288 12.90 16.76 -9.64
CA TRP A 288 12.69 18.18 -9.91
C TRP A 288 13.35 18.63 -11.20
N ASN A 289 12.63 19.42 -11.98
CA ASN A 289 13.21 20.14 -13.12
C ASN A 289 13.71 21.51 -12.64
N PHE A 290 15.00 21.64 -12.46
CA PHE A 290 15.60 22.89 -11.97
C PHE A 290 15.60 24.02 -12.98
N LYS A 291 15.45 23.72 -14.29
CA LYS A 291 15.34 24.74 -15.33
C LYS A 291 13.98 25.44 -15.26
N ASP A 292 12.92 24.65 -15.20
CA ASP A 292 11.55 25.15 -15.24
C ASP A 292 10.95 25.35 -13.83
N GLN A 293 11.69 24.99 -12.78
CA GLN A 293 11.29 25.08 -11.36
C GLN A 293 9.97 24.34 -11.05
N VAL A 294 9.76 23.15 -11.61
CA VAL A 294 8.56 22.35 -11.43
C VAL A 294 8.89 20.90 -11.07
N ALA A 295 7.95 20.26 -10.37
CA ALA A 295 8.00 18.83 -10.10
C ALA A 295 7.90 18.03 -11.42
N MET A 296 8.68 16.96 -11.53
CA MET A 296 8.53 16.00 -12.62
C MET A 296 7.50 14.94 -12.26
N ASP A 297 6.95 14.26 -13.28
CA ASP A 297 5.98 13.17 -13.08
C ASP A 297 6.53 12.07 -12.16
N PHE A 298 5.66 11.46 -11.37
CA PHE A 298 6.02 10.41 -10.41
C PHE A 298 6.73 9.19 -11.04
N SER A 299 6.53 8.94 -12.33
CA SER A 299 7.25 7.87 -13.04
C SER A 299 8.78 8.05 -13.02
N PHE A 300 9.26 9.30 -12.94
CA PHE A 300 10.69 9.58 -12.76
C PHE A 300 11.15 9.23 -11.33
N MET A 301 10.32 9.49 -10.32
CA MET A 301 10.59 9.09 -8.94
C MET A 301 10.65 7.57 -8.80
N GLN A 302 9.80 6.82 -9.49
CA GLN A 302 9.86 5.35 -9.51
C GLN A 302 11.21 4.82 -10.03
N LYS A 303 11.84 5.53 -10.97
CA LYS A 303 13.19 5.18 -11.47
C LYS A 303 14.29 5.42 -10.43
N ARG A 304 14.03 6.29 -9.44
CA ARG A 304 14.94 6.57 -8.33
C ARG A 304 14.75 5.58 -7.18
N ILE A 305 13.53 5.41 -6.66
CA ILE A 305 13.25 4.62 -5.45
C ILE A 305 13.59 3.14 -5.60
N ASN A 306 13.45 2.59 -6.80
CA ASN A 306 13.77 1.19 -7.08
C ASN A 306 15.29 0.89 -7.08
N ARG A 307 16.14 1.90 -6.82
CA ARG A 307 17.61 1.78 -6.79
C ARG A 307 18.12 2.03 -5.37
N LYS A 308 18.59 0.96 -4.73
CA LYS A 308 19.16 1.05 -3.36
C LYS A 308 20.47 1.84 -3.28
N SER A 309 21.17 2.03 -4.39
CA SER A 309 22.42 2.79 -4.46
C SER A 309 22.54 3.40 -5.86
N PRO A 310 21.95 4.58 -6.11
CA PRO A 310 21.96 5.21 -7.42
C PRO A 310 23.37 5.76 -7.74
N THR A 311 23.83 5.52 -8.96
CA THR A 311 25.09 6.10 -9.46
C THR A 311 24.95 7.62 -9.61
N LYS A 312 26.10 8.36 -9.63
CA LYS A 312 26.10 9.81 -9.85
C LYS A 312 25.41 10.22 -11.16
N SER A 313 25.52 9.40 -12.21
CA SER A 313 24.83 9.61 -13.48
C SER A 313 23.29 9.58 -13.30
N ILE A 314 22.76 8.65 -12.52
CA ILE A 314 21.32 8.55 -12.21
C ILE A 314 20.86 9.71 -11.34
N GLN A 315 21.66 10.12 -10.35
CA GLN A 315 21.36 11.29 -9.52
C GLN A 315 21.27 12.56 -10.37
N LYS A 316 22.22 12.74 -11.31
CA LYS A 316 22.23 13.89 -12.24
C LYS A 316 21.06 13.84 -13.25
N LYS A 317 20.69 12.64 -13.75
CA LYS A 317 19.60 12.48 -14.72
C LYS A 317 18.22 12.70 -14.11
N TYR A 318 18.04 12.33 -12.84
CA TYR A 318 16.81 12.46 -12.07
C TYR A 318 17.10 13.17 -10.75
N PRO A 319 17.44 14.47 -10.80
CA PRO A 319 17.78 15.23 -9.61
C PRO A 319 16.56 15.36 -8.71
N ILE A 320 16.79 15.28 -7.41
CA ILE A 320 15.72 15.32 -6.41
C ILE A 320 15.71 16.65 -5.65
N ILE A 321 14.52 16.95 -5.10
CA ILE A 321 14.33 18.01 -4.12
C ILE A 321 13.44 17.48 -2.99
N PHE A 322 13.75 17.90 -1.76
CA PHE A 322 12.87 17.72 -0.61
C PHE A 322 12.12 19.02 -0.34
N ILE A 323 10.79 18.98 -0.35
CA ILE A 323 9.93 20.12 -0.06
C ILE A 323 9.28 19.87 1.31
N ALA A 324 9.77 20.58 2.35
CA ALA A 324 9.21 20.50 3.69
C ALA A 324 7.94 21.35 3.81
N TYR A 325 6.95 20.81 4.46
CA TYR A 325 5.70 21.50 4.76
C TYR A 325 5.35 21.52 6.24
N ASP A 326 6.12 20.86 7.10
CA ASP A 326 5.93 20.91 8.55
C ASP A 326 7.26 20.71 9.31
N LEU A 327 7.40 21.33 10.47
CA LEU A 327 8.51 21.21 11.41
C LEU A 327 7.99 20.56 12.69
N LEU A 328 8.42 19.33 12.95
CA LEU A 328 7.89 18.52 14.05
C LEU A 328 8.76 18.55 15.30
N GLU A 329 10.07 18.78 15.14
CA GLU A 329 11.03 18.89 16.24
C GLU A 329 12.17 19.83 15.84
N LEU A 330 12.69 20.56 16.80
CA LEU A 330 13.82 21.44 16.60
C LEU A 330 14.69 21.45 17.84
N ASN A 331 15.98 21.08 17.69
CA ASN A 331 16.96 21.01 18.77
C ASN A 331 16.45 20.26 20.01
N GLY A 332 15.81 19.09 19.78
CA GLY A 332 15.25 18.25 20.82
C GLY A 332 13.89 18.71 21.39
N ILE A 333 13.38 19.85 20.94
CA ILE A 333 12.06 20.36 21.38
C ILE A 333 10.98 19.85 20.43
N ASP A 334 10.08 19.01 20.95
CA ASP A 334 8.90 18.53 20.22
C ASP A 334 7.93 19.70 19.96
N LYS A 335 7.57 19.88 18.69
CA LYS A 335 6.67 20.96 18.25
C LYS A 335 5.30 20.47 17.83
N ARG A 336 5.04 19.18 17.93
CA ARG A 336 3.78 18.60 17.45
C ARG A 336 2.53 19.14 18.15
N GLU A 337 2.64 19.47 19.43
CA GLU A 337 1.55 20.08 20.22
C GLU A 337 1.38 21.59 19.96
N ILE A 338 2.29 22.21 19.18
CA ILE A 338 2.18 23.61 18.77
C ILE A 338 1.28 23.71 17.55
N LYS A 339 0.49 24.81 17.46
CA LYS A 339 -0.37 25.08 16.29
C LYS A 339 0.43 25.12 14.99
N LEU A 340 -0.16 24.65 13.89
CA LEU A 340 0.48 24.65 12.56
C LEU A 340 1.01 26.03 12.15
N GLU A 341 0.25 27.10 12.38
CA GLU A 341 0.67 28.47 12.05
C GLU A 341 2.00 28.84 12.68
N ASN A 342 2.21 28.47 13.95
CA ASN A 342 3.45 28.76 14.68
C ASN A 342 4.59 27.83 14.21
N ARG A 343 4.30 26.55 13.94
CA ARG A 343 5.29 25.63 13.36
C ARG A 343 5.76 26.10 11.99
N ARG A 344 4.86 26.70 11.21
CA ARG A 344 5.18 27.29 9.90
C ARG A 344 6.10 28.48 10.03
N ILE A 345 5.85 29.39 10.94
CA ILE A 345 6.72 30.55 11.23
C ILE A 345 8.12 30.08 11.63
N ASP A 346 8.20 29.08 12.50
CA ASP A 346 9.48 28.50 12.89
C ASP A 346 10.20 27.86 11.70
N LEU A 347 9.50 27.11 10.86
CA LEU A 347 10.06 26.48 9.66
C LEU A 347 10.68 27.53 8.72
N GLU A 348 9.98 28.61 8.44
CA GLU A 348 10.44 29.71 7.57
C GLU A 348 11.67 30.42 8.15
N LYS A 349 11.64 30.74 9.45
CA LYS A 349 12.74 31.36 10.18
C LYS A 349 14.01 30.50 10.12
N TYR A 350 13.88 29.20 10.42
CA TYR A 350 15.03 28.31 10.46
C TYR A 350 15.54 27.95 9.07
N PHE A 351 14.64 27.80 8.09
CA PHE A 351 15.05 27.61 6.70
C PHE A 351 15.93 28.78 6.20
N SER A 352 15.52 30.03 6.44
CA SER A 352 16.30 31.20 6.09
C SER A 352 17.67 31.23 6.83
N LYS A 353 17.69 30.85 8.12
CA LYS A 353 18.94 30.71 8.89
C LYS A 353 19.85 29.64 8.28
N TRP A 354 19.30 28.49 7.86
CA TRP A 354 20.09 27.41 7.29
C TRP A 354 20.65 27.76 5.92
N GLN A 355 19.87 28.44 5.07
CA GLN A 355 20.35 28.94 3.77
C GLN A 355 21.57 29.86 3.92
N ASN A 356 21.53 30.77 4.91
CA ASN A 356 22.57 31.75 5.10
C ASN A 356 23.81 31.22 5.83
N LYS A 357 23.69 30.17 6.64
CA LYS A 357 24.78 29.67 7.49
C LYS A 357 25.49 28.42 6.97
N THR A 358 24.93 27.73 5.98
CA THR A 358 25.59 26.57 5.38
C THR A 358 26.56 27.00 4.28
N LYS A 359 27.79 26.47 4.30
CA LYS A 359 28.77 26.67 3.22
C LYS A 359 28.37 26.06 1.89
N ILE A 360 27.33 25.19 1.91
CA ILE A 360 26.81 24.46 0.76
C ILE A 360 25.43 25.03 0.43
N ASN A 361 25.16 25.29 -0.84
CA ASN A 361 23.84 25.72 -1.27
C ASN A 361 22.83 24.57 -1.04
N ILE A 362 22.00 24.69 -0.01
CA ILE A 362 20.96 23.69 0.30
C ILE A 362 19.71 23.89 -0.55
N SER A 363 19.54 25.06 -1.18
CA SER A 363 18.36 25.37 -1.99
C SER A 363 18.23 24.49 -3.25
N ASP A 364 19.35 23.87 -3.66
CA ASP A 364 19.35 22.91 -4.78
C ASP A 364 18.76 21.55 -4.42
N ILE A 365 18.45 21.28 -3.14
CA ILE A 365 17.95 19.98 -2.70
C ILE A 365 16.85 20.06 -1.66
N PHE A 366 16.69 21.23 -1.03
CA PHE A 366 15.74 21.46 0.04
C PHE A 366 15.04 22.81 -0.13
N LYS A 367 13.73 22.79 -0.12
CA LYS A 367 12.84 23.97 -0.10
C LYS A 367 11.74 23.78 0.94
N ILE A 368 11.11 24.87 1.34
CA ILE A 368 9.83 24.83 2.04
C ILE A 368 8.68 24.91 1.02
N CYS A 369 7.57 24.29 1.34
CA CYS A 369 6.39 24.32 0.48
C CYS A 369 5.84 25.74 0.35
N ASP A 370 5.60 26.19 -0.88
CA ASP A 370 4.98 27.48 -1.12
C ASP A 370 3.53 27.46 -0.66
N LEU A 371 3.10 28.55 -0.02
CA LEU A 371 1.72 28.71 0.39
C LEU A 371 0.91 29.38 -0.73
N ILE A 372 -0.33 28.93 -0.85
CA ILE A 372 -1.34 29.50 -1.73
C ILE A 372 -2.27 30.35 -0.88
N TYR A 373 -2.63 31.54 -1.37
CA TYR A 373 -3.47 32.49 -0.65
C TYR A 373 -4.76 32.78 -1.44
N PRO A 374 -5.72 31.85 -1.46
CA PRO A 374 -6.99 32.08 -2.14
C PRO A 374 -7.81 33.14 -1.39
N LYS A 375 -8.49 34.00 -2.14
CA LYS A 375 -9.33 35.07 -1.57
C LYS A 375 -10.60 34.52 -0.93
N ASP A 376 -11.16 33.48 -1.53
CA ASP A 376 -12.36 32.80 -1.11
C ASP A 376 -12.35 31.35 -1.61
N TRP A 377 -13.39 30.59 -1.31
CA TRP A 377 -13.50 29.19 -1.72
C TRP A 377 -13.64 28.99 -3.23
N ALA A 378 -14.20 29.98 -3.94
CA ALA A 378 -14.28 29.93 -5.41
C ALA A 378 -12.88 30.08 -6.04
N ASP A 379 -12.07 30.98 -5.48
CA ASP A 379 -10.65 31.12 -5.87
C ASP A 379 -9.83 29.89 -5.54
N ALA A 380 -10.05 29.25 -4.38
CA ALA A 380 -9.42 27.97 -4.03
C ALA A 380 -9.79 26.86 -5.06
N LEU A 381 -11.02 26.86 -5.57
CA LEU A 381 -11.44 25.95 -6.65
C LEU A 381 -10.70 26.26 -7.96
N SER A 382 -10.43 27.53 -8.27
CA SER A 382 -9.62 27.93 -9.41
C SER A 382 -8.19 27.38 -9.31
N TYR A 383 -7.54 27.53 -8.15
CA TYR A 383 -6.22 26.92 -7.89
C TYR A 383 -6.26 25.39 -8.03
N LYS A 384 -7.31 24.71 -7.52
CA LYS A 384 -7.48 23.27 -7.70
C LYS A 384 -7.47 22.89 -9.19
N LYS A 385 -8.17 23.63 -10.05
CA LYS A 385 -8.21 23.36 -11.50
C LYS A 385 -6.84 23.52 -12.16
N LYS A 386 -6.04 24.51 -11.74
CA LYS A 386 -4.68 24.77 -12.22
C LYS A 386 -3.63 23.79 -11.69
N SER A 387 -3.99 22.86 -10.81
CA SER A 387 -3.03 21.94 -10.21
C SER A 387 -2.27 21.09 -11.22
N ARG A 388 -2.93 20.70 -12.34
CA ARG A 388 -2.29 19.90 -13.40
C ARG A 388 -1.21 20.69 -14.14
N GLU A 389 -1.40 21.98 -14.36
CA GLU A 389 -0.40 22.88 -14.97
C GLU A 389 0.87 22.98 -14.10
N ASN A 390 0.72 22.79 -12.77
CA ASN A 390 1.81 22.78 -11.81
C ASN A 390 2.35 21.36 -11.50
N ASN A 391 1.96 20.36 -12.28
CA ASN A 391 2.31 18.94 -12.04
C ASN A 391 1.97 18.47 -10.62
N THR A 392 0.83 18.91 -10.08
CA THR A 392 0.33 18.52 -8.75
C THR A 392 -1.03 17.83 -8.84
N GLU A 393 -1.44 17.10 -7.81
CA GLU A 393 -2.69 16.35 -7.75
C GLU A 393 -3.89 17.14 -7.20
N GLY A 394 -3.72 18.41 -6.89
CA GLY A 394 -4.70 19.23 -6.19
C GLY A 394 -4.07 20.07 -5.09
N LEU A 395 -4.84 20.33 -4.05
CA LEU A 395 -4.43 21.10 -2.88
C LEU A 395 -4.42 20.22 -1.62
N ILE A 396 -3.53 20.55 -0.68
CA ILE A 396 -3.65 20.17 0.73
C ILE A 396 -4.15 21.40 1.49
N ILE A 397 -5.23 21.22 2.23
CA ILE A 397 -5.86 22.25 3.07
C ILE A 397 -5.64 21.84 4.52
N LYS A 398 -5.05 22.72 5.32
CA LYS A 398 -4.68 22.45 6.69
C LYS A 398 -5.28 23.51 7.61
N LYS A 399 -5.90 23.13 8.73
CA LYS A 399 -6.39 24.08 9.72
C LYS A 399 -5.22 24.70 10.45
N LYS A 400 -5.07 26.04 10.42
CA LYS A 400 -3.96 26.79 11.02
C LYS A 400 -3.79 26.53 12.51
N SER A 401 -4.90 26.39 13.23
CA SER A 401 -4.92 26.09 14.67
C SER A 401 -4.65 24.63 15.03
N SER A 402 -4.40 23.75 14.04
CA SER A 402 -4.24 22.31 14.31
C SER A 402 -2.87 21.97 14.89
N ILE A 403 -2.86 21.01 15.81
CA ILE A 403 -1.65 20.32 16.25
C ILE A 403 -1.34 19.15 15.32
N TYR A 404 -0.12 18.61 15.37
CA TYR A 404 0.28 17.45 14.56
C TYR A 404 -0.02 16.16 15.31
N THR A 405 -1.05 15.43 14.87
CA THR A 405 -1.49 14.18 15.49
C THR A 405 -1.16 12.98 14.61
N SER A 406 -1.12 11.79 15.18
CA SER A 406 -0.90 10.56 14.40
C SER A 406 -2.15 10.10 13.65
N GLY A 407 -1.94 9.48 12.48
CA GLY A 407 -2.98 8.83 11.72
C GLY A 407 -3.96 9.80 11.04
N ARG A 408 -5.20 9.33 10.81
CA ARG A 408 -6.24 10.11 10.14
C ARG A 408 -7.22 10.68 11.15
N LYS A 409 -7.06 11.95 11.49
CA LYS A 409 -7.97 12.68 12.39
C LYS A 409 -8.88 13.61 11.59
N LYS A 410 -10.17 13.56 11.86
CA LYS A 410 -11.14 14.45 11.19
C LYS A 410 -10.93 15.91 11.64
N GLY A 411 -11.18 16.85 10.73
CA GLY A 411 -11.27 18.26 11.06
C GLY A 411 -9.93 19.02 11.09
N ILE A 412 -8.83 18.45 10.62
CA ILE A 412 -7.52 19.12 10.68
C ILE A 412 -6.82 19.25 9.34
N TRP A 413 -6.71 18.18 8.53
CA TRP A 413 -6.08 18.21 7.21
C TRP A 413 -6.98 17.54 6.18
N TRP A 414 -7.06 18.14 4.97
CA TRP A 414 -7.83 17.61 3.82
C TRP A 414 -7.01 17.62 2.56
N LYS A 415 -7.26 16.65 1.72
CA LYS A 415 -6.79 16.57 0.34
C LYS A 415 -7.94 16.96 -0.58
N TYR A 416 -7.77 18.04 -1.31
CA TYR A 416 -8.71 18.56 -2.29
C TYR A 416 -8.14 18.27 -3.68
N LYS A 417 -8.35 17.03 -4.13
CA LYS A 417 -7.81 16.54 -5.39
C LYS A 417 -8.56 17.10 -6.59
N VAL A 418 -7.84 17.25 -7.71
CA VAL A 418 -8.44 17.49 -9.02
C VAL A 418 -9.40 16.34 -9.34
N ASP A 419 -10.50 16.65 -10.01
CA ASP A 419 -11.47 15.64 -10.40
C ASP A 419 -10.81 14.67 -11.39
N PRO A 420 -11.08 13.37 -11.26
CA PRO A 420 -10.51 12.38 -12.14
C PRO A 420 -10.99 12.59 -13.57
N MET A 421 -10.17 12.21 -14.52
CA MET A 421 -10.60 12.13 -15.92
C MET A 421 -11.56 10.98 -16.10
N GLN A 422 -12.46 11.11 -17.06
CA GLN A 422 -13.51 10.14 -17.33
C GLN A 422 -13.61 9.84 -18.81
N LEU A 423 -13.86 8.57 -19.14
CA LEU A 423 -14.18 8.11 -20.48
C LEU A 423 -15.24 7.02 -20.38
N ASP A 424 -16.19 7.03 -21.31
CA ASP A 424 -17.16 5.96 -21.46
C ASP A 424 -16.57 4.84 -22.31
N ALA A 425 -16.51 3.63 -21.75
CA ALA A 425 -15.82 2.51 -22.37
C ALA A 425 -16.66 1.23 -22.36
N VAL A 426 -16.45 0.40 -23.37
CA VAL A 426 -17.18 -0.86 -23.56
C VAL A 426 -16.54 -1.98 -22.75
N LEU A 427 -17.34 -2.74 -22.01
CA LEU A 427 -16.90 -3.94 -21.32
C LEU A 427 -16.63 -5.07 -22.32
N ILE A 428 -15.40 -5.61 -22.34
CA ILE A 428 -15.00 -6.67 -23.28
C ILE A 428 -14.50 -7.95 -22.63
N TYR A 429 -13.93 -7.87 -21.42
CA TYR A 429 -13.50 -9.05 -20.67
C TYR A 429 -13.87 -8.93 -19.20
N ALA A 430 -14.12 -10.10 -18.59
CA ALA A 430 -14.27 -10.21 -17.14
C ALA A 430 -13.44 -11.37 -16.60
N LYS A 431 -12.92 -11.20 -15.38
CA LYS A 431 -12.15 -12.23 -14.67
C LYS A 431 -12.74 -12.46 -13.29
N GLY A 432 -12.72 -13.71 -12.82
CA GLY A 432 -13.17 -14.09 -11.49
C GLY A 432 -12.38 -13.38 -10.39
N GLY A 433 -13.08 -12.98 -9.34
CA GLY A 433 -12.49 -12.43 -8.14
C GLY A 433 -11.72 -13.47 -7.32
N SER A 434 -11.24 -13.05 -6.15
CA SER A 434 -10.54 -13.91 -5.19
C SER A 434 -11.13 -13.76 -3.78
N GLY A 435 -10.88 -14.73 -2.90
CA GLY A 435 -11.39 -14.73 -1.54
C GLY A 435 -12.93 -14.76 -1.50
N ARG A 436 -13.56 -13.92 -0.69
CA ARG A 436 -15.04 -13.86 -0.54
C ARG A 436 -15.80 -13.60 -1.84
N ARG A 437 -15.13 -13.09 -2.89
CA ARG A 437 -15.72 -12.82 -4.20
C ARG A 437 -15.27 -13.81 -5.28
N ALA A 438 -14.63 -14.93 -4.91
CA ALA A 438 -14.11 -15.92 -5.86
C ALA A 438 -15.19 -16.53 -6.78
N GLY A 439 -16.44 -16.60 -6.30
CA GLY A 439 -17.58 -17.06 -7.08
C GLY A 439 -18.19 -16.04 -8.05
N LEU A 440 -17.68 -14.79 -8.07
CA LEU A 440 -18.21 -13.68 -8.87
C LEU A 440 -17.13 -13.13 -9.80
N TYR A 441 -17.53 -12.59 -10.95
CA TYR A 441 -16.64 -11.79 -11.78
C TYR A 441 -16.54 -10.39 -11.19
N THR A 442 -15.31 -9.94 -10.89
CA THR A 442 -15.07 -8.67 -10.20
C THR A 442 -13.89 -7.85 -10.76
N ASP A 443 -13.18 -8.40 -11.74
CA ASP A 443 -12.10 -7.71 -12.46
C ASP A 443 -12.53 -7.58 -13.93
N TYR A 444 -12.69 -6.36 -14.39
CA TYR A 444 -13.29 -6.02 -15.68
C TYR A 444 -12.30 -5.32 -16.58
N SER A 445 -12.30 -5.64 -17.86
CA SER A 445 -11.48 -4.97 -18.87
C SER A 445 -12.36 -4.21 -19.84
N PHE A 446 -11.97 -2.96 -20.09
CA PHE A 446 -12.70 -2.00 -20.89
C PHE A 446 -11.93 -1.58 -22.12
N ALA A 447 -12.65 -1.31 -23.20
CA ALA A 447 -12.14 -0.91 -24.51
C ALA A 447 -12.72 0.42 -24.98
N LEU A 448 -11.95 1.13 -25.80
CA LEU A 448 -12.36 2.30 -26.53
C LEU A 448 -12.37 1.98 -28.04
N TRP A 449 -13.15 2.72 -28.80
CA TRP A 449 -13.18 2.60 -30.23
C TRP A 449 -11.90 3.15 -30.89
N LYS A 450 -11.34 2.38 -31.82
CA LYS A 450 -10.37 2.85 -32.79
C LYS A 450 -10.90 2.43 -34.15
N ASP A 451 -11.33 3.39 -34.95
CA ASP A 451 -12.05 3.13 -36.17
C ASP A 451 -13.29 2.24 -35.90
N LYS A 452 -13.26 0.99 -36.36
CA LYS A 452 -14.33 0.01 -36.16
C LYS A 452 -13.97 -1.09 -35.16
N GLU A 453 -12.83 -0.99 -34.48
CA GLU A 453 -12.34 -1.99 -33.55
C GLU A 453 -12.37 -1.49 -32.10
N LEU A 454 -12.70 -2.39 -31.16
CA LEU A 454 -12.62 -2.16 -29.73
C LEU A 454 -11.22 -2.51 -29.23
N ILE A 455 -10.45 -1.54 -28.80
CA ILE A 455 -9.08 -1.70 -28.30
C ILE A 455 -9.08 -1.54 -26.77
N LYS A 456 -8.62 -2.59 -26.06
CA LYS A 456 -8.49 -2.55 -24.60
C LYS A 456 -7.60 -1.39 -24.16
N PHE A 457 -8.11 -0.56 -23.22
CA PHE A 457 -7.35 0.55 -22.65
C PHE A 457 -7.19 0.50 -21.13
N ALA A 458 -8.16 -0.08 -20.39
CA ALA A 458 -8.12 -0.12 -18.93
C ALA A 458 -8.66 -1.44 -18.36
N SER A 459 -8.30 -1.73 -17.11
CA SER A 459 -8.97 -2.74 -16.29
C SER A 459 -9.27 -2.16 -14.93
N ALA A 460 -10.51 -2.35 -14.45
CA ALA A 460 -10.96 -1.89 -13.14
C ALA A 460 -11.64 -3.02 -12.35
N TYR A 461 -11.47 -2.99 -11.03
CA TYR A 461 -12.03 -3.97 -10.09
C TYR A 461 -12.83 -3.33 -8.95
N SER A 462 -13.03 -2.02 -8.99
CA SER A 462 -13.73 -1.24 -7.98
C SER A 462 -14.73 -0.27 -8.61
N GLY A 463 -15.71 0.16 -7.82
CA GLY A 463 -16.67 1.19 -8.18
C GLY A 463 -18.10 0.69 -8.29
N LEU A 464 -18.33 -0.60 -8.52
CA LEU A 464 -19.67 -1.18 -8.53
C LEU A 464 -20.13 -1.56 -7.11
N THR A 465 -21.42 -1.41 -6.86
CA THR A 465 -22.09 -1.92 -5.67
C THR A 465 -22.19 -3.44 -5.70
N ASN A 466 -22.44 -4.07 -4.56
CA ASN A 466 -22.62 -5.53 -4.51
C ASN A 466 -23.87 -6.01 -5.31
N ILE A 467 -24.87 -5.14 -5.47
CA ILE A 467 -26.07 -5.44 -6.28
C ILE A 467 -25.68 -5.47 -7.75
N GLU A 468 -24.99 -4.42 -8.22
CA GLU A 468 -24.52 -4.32 -9.61
C GLU A 468 -23.54 -5.44 -9.96
N ILE A 469 -22.64 -5.82 -9.04
CA ILE A 469 -21.73 -6.96 -9.26
C ILE A 469 -22.51 -8.26 -9.49
N LYS A 470 -23.58 -8.50 -8.71
CA LYS A 470 -24.43 -9.71 -8.88
C LYS A 470 -25.22 -9.66 -10.18
N GLU A 471 -25.75 -8.50 -10.55
CA GLU A 471 -26.46 -8.29 -11.82
C GLU A 471 -25.53 -8.55 -13.01
N LEU A 472 -24.35 -7.95 -12.97
CA LEU A 472 -23.32 -8.08 -14.00
C LEU A 472 -22.77 -9.52 -14.09
N ASP A 473 -22.57 -10.21 -12.96
CA ASP A 473 -22.15 -11.62 -12.93
C ASP A 473 -23.16 -12.53 -13.65
N LYS A 474 -24.45 -12.33 -13.42
CA LYS A 474 -25.51 -13.09 -14.13
C LYS A 474 -25.46 -12.85 -15.64
N TRP A 475 -25.25 -11.60 -16.04
CA TRP A 475 -25.16 -11.24 -17.45
C TRP A 475 -23.88 -11.82 -18.09
N ILE A 476 -22.73 -11.71 -17.45
CA ILE A 476 -21.45 -12.27 -17.93
C ILE A 476 -21.55 -13.75 -18.20
N ARG A 477 -22.20 -14.53 -17.31
CA ARG A 477 -22.39 -15.98 -17.49
C ARG A 477 -23.20 -16.34 -18.71
N LYS A 478 -24.16 -15.48 -19.08
CA LYS A 478 -25.04 -15.68 -20.25
C LYS A 478 -24.40 -15.21 -21.56
N ASN A 479 -23.54 -14.19 -21.49
CA ASN A 479 -23.01 -13.49 -22.66
C ASN A 479 -21.49 -13.69 -22.85
N THR A 480 -20.95 -14.77 -22.29
CA THR A 480 -19.56 -15.20 -22.54
C THR A 480 -19.48 -15.81 -23.94
N ILE A 481 -18.60 -15.24 -24.78
CA ILE A 481 -18.27 -15.74 -26.11
C ILE A 481 -17.22 -16.84 -25.98
N ASP A 482 -16.07 -16.51 -25.36
CA ASP A 482 -14.92 -17.40 -25.20
C ASP A 482 -14.40 -17.44 -23.78
N LYS A 483 -13.67 -18.52 -23.46
CA LYS A 483 -13.07 -18.76 -22.14
C LYS A 483 -11.56 -18.94 -22.26
N PHE A 484 -10.80 -18.01 -21.68
CA PHE A 484 -9.34 -18.07 -21.63
C PHE A 484 -8.89 -18.24 -20.16
N GLY A 485 -8.88 -19.49 -19.71
CA GLY A 485 -8.63 -19.78 -18.29
C GLY A 485 -9.61 -19.04 -17.37
N PRO A 486 -9.13 -18.13 -16.46
CA PRO A 486 -10.01 -17.36 -15.58
C PRO A 486 -10.71 -16.18 -16.27
N VAL A 487 -10.35 -15.84 -17.50
CA VAL A 487 -10.89 -14.70 -18.24
C VAL A 487 -12.03 -15.15 -19.15
N ARG A 488 -13.08 -14.34 -19.23
CA ARG A 488 -14.21 -14.49 -20.15
C ARG A 488 -14.17 -13.36 -21.16
N SER A 489 -14.20 -13.72 -22.44
CA SER A 489 -14.51 -12.78 -23.53
C SER A 489 -16.02 -12.58 -23.57
N LEU A 490 -16.44 -11.34 -23.66
CA LEU A 490 -17.84 -10.97 -23.51
C LEU A 490 -18.37 -10.35 -24.81
N LYS A 491 -19.66 -10.55 -25.04
CA LYS A 491 -20.37 -9.80 -26.08
C LYS A 491 -20.29 -8.31 -25.75
N PRO A 492 -19.78 -7.45 -26.66
CA PRO A 492 -19.64 -6.02 -26.39
C PRO A 492 -21.01 -5.34 -26.47
N GLU A 493 -21.68 -5.18 -25.34
CA GLU A 493 -23.04 -4.58 -25.27
C GLU A 493 -23.17 -3.54 -24.15
N MET A 494 -22.22 -3.49 -23.21
CA MET A 494 -22.34 -2.64 -22.03
C MET A 494 -21.31 -1.54 -21.99
N VAL A 495 -21.75 -0.34 -21.67
CA VAL A 495 -20.92 0.86 -21.52
C VAL A 495 -20.81 1.24 -20.05
N PHE A 496 -19.59 1.60 -19.63
CA PHE A 496 -19.27 2.05 -18.29
C PHE A 496 -18.44 3.33 -18.36
N GLU A 497 -18.73 4.25 -17.48
CA GLU A 497 -17.89 5.41 -17.22
C GLU A 497 -16.70 4.98 -16.37
N ILE A 498 -15.50 5.15 -16.89
CA ILE A 498 -14.25 4.80 -16.24
C ILE A 498 -13.51 6.08 -15.87
N SER A 499 -13.35 6.28 -14.55
CA SER A 499 -12.54 7.37 -14.00
C SER A 499 -11.11 6.93 -13.75
N PHE A 500 -10.15 7.83 -13.99
CA PHE A 500 -8.73 7.61 -13.75
C PHE A 500 -8.00 8.91 -13.40
N GLU A 501 -6.88 8.79 -12.66
CA GLU A 501 -6.15 9.96 -12.14
C GLU A 501 -5.18 10.55 -13.19
N LYS A 502 -4.55 9.69 -14.02
CA LYS A 502 -3.57 10.09 -15.05
C LYS A 502 -3.74 9.25 -16.31
N ILE A 503 -3.37 9.85 -17.45
CA ILE A 503 -3.23 9.17 -18.74
C ILE A 503 -1.85 9.48 -19.31
N GLN A 504 -1.17 8.48 -19.87
CA GLN A 504 0.17 8.64 -20.41
C GLN A 504 0.42 7.68 -21.58
N ILE A 505 1.39 8.03 -22.44
CA ILE A 505 1.82 7.15 -23.55
C ILE A 505 2.42 5.86 -23.00
N SER A 506 2.07 4.74 -23.59
CA SER A 506 2.57 3.42 -23.21
C SER A 506 2.86 2.54 -24.44
N LYS A 507 4.12 2.16 -24.61
CA LYS A 507 4.53 1.19 -25.64
C LYS A 507 4.13 -0.26 -25.32
N ARG A 508 3.63 -0.52 -24.09
CA ARG A 508 3.27 -1.88 -23.63
C ARG A 508 1.83 -2.27 -23.98
N HIS A 509 0.97 -1.28 -24.23
CA HIS A 509 -0.45 -1.50 -24.49
C HIS A 509 -0.77 -1.31 -25.97
N LYS A 510 -1.64 -2.17 -26.52
CA LYS A 510 -2.12 -2.09 -27.89
C LYS A 510 -2.82 -0.74 -28.17
N SER A 511 -3.44 -0.13 -27.15
CA SER A 511 -4.04 1.19 -27.22
C SER A 511 -3.03 2.34 -27.32
N GLY A 512 -1.74 2.12 -27.11
CA GLY A 512 -0.72 3.17 -27.06
C GLY A 512 -0.75 4.04 -25.78
N ILE A 513 -1.72 3.82 -24.88
CA ILE A 513 -1.90 4.59 -23.65
C ILE A 513 -1.99 3.69 -22.42
N ALA A 514 -1.66 4.25 -21.27
CA ALA A 514 -1.88 3.66 -19.95
C ALA A 514 -2.56 4.67 -19.04
N VAL A 515 -3.48 4.19 -18.20
CA VAL A 515 -4.18 5.01 -17.20
C VAL A 515 -3.84 4.56 -15.79
N SER A 516 -3.81 5.51 -14.85
CA SER A 516 -3.48 5.25 -13.45
C SER A 516 -4.74 5.24 -12.60
N PHE A 517 -4.85 4.23 -11.72
CA PHE A 517 -5.97 4.03 -10.79
C PHE A 517 -7.36 4.02 -11.46
N PRO A 518 -7.55 3.22 -12.53
CA PRO A 518 -8.85 3.15 -13.18
C PRO A 518 -9.89 2.52 -12.26
N ARG A 519 -11.08 3.13 -12.25
CA ARG A 519 -12.24 2.66 -11.47
C ARG A 519 -13.52 2.90 -12.23
N ILE A 520 -14.51 2.06 -12.00
CA ILE A 520 -15.85 2.26 -12.56
C ILE A 520 -16.54 3.34 -11.73
N THR A 521 -17.02 4.38 -12.37
CA THR A 521 -17.77 5.46 -11.70
C THR A 521 -19.28 5.25 -11.88
N LYS A 522 -19.67 4.80 -13.06
CA LYS A 522 -21.08 4.61 -13.37
C LYS A 522 -21.27 3.50 -14.40
N TRP A 523 -22.30 2.68 -14.22
CA TRP A 523 -22.81 1.80 -15.28
C TRP A 523 -23.74 2.62 -16.18
N ARG A 524 -23.34 2.84 -17.44
CA ARG A 524 -24.05 3.69 -18.41
C ARG A 524 -25.15 2.89 -19.12
N LYS A 525 -26.20 2.51 -18.36
CA LYS A 525 -27.38 1.82 -18.94
C LYS A 525 -28.16 2.68 -19.93
N ASP A 526 -27.88 3.98 -19.96
CA ASP A 526 -28.42 4.99 -20.87
C ASP A 526 -27.70 5.04 -22.22
N LYS A 527 -26.52 4.41 -22.37
CA LYS A 527 -25.70 4.45 -23.59
C LYS A 527 -25.64 3.13 -24.33
N LYS A 528 -25.62 3.21 -25.67
CA LYS A 528 -25.28 2.09 -26.56
C LYS A 528 -23.77 2.03 -26.77
N ILE A 529 -23.28 0.89 -27.27
CA ILE A 529 -21.84 0.69 -27.49
C ILE A 529 -21.23 1.73 -28.47
N ASN A 530 -22.00 2.22 -29.42
CA ASN A 530 -21.54 3.24 -30.37
C ASN A 530 -21.40 4.62 -29.73
N ASP A 531 -21.97 4.84 -28.55
CA ASP A 531 -21.88 6.07 -27.78
C ASP A 531 -20.66 6.10 -26.86
N ALA A 532 -19.91 5.00 -26.82
CA ALA A 532 -18.66 4.92 -26.07
C ALA A 532 -17.56 5.75 -26.76
N ASP A 533 -16.62 6.22 -25.92
CA ASP A 533 -15.52 7.06 -26.38
C ASP A 533 -14.55 6.31 -27.31
N SER A 534 -13.81 7.10 -28.10
CA SER A 534 -12.74 6.62 -28.96
C SER A 534 -11.36 6.79 -28.33
N LEU A 535 -10.35 6.11 -28.88
CA LEU A 535 -8.95 6.36 -28.54
C LEU A 535 -8.54 7.80 -28.89
N ASP A 536 -9.12 8.40 -29.92
CA ASP A 536 -8.84 9.80 -30.29
C ASP A 536 -9.33 10.76 -29.20
N ASN A 537 -10.49 10.48 -28.57
CA ASN A 537 -10.96 11.24 -27.41
C ASN A 537 -9.98 11.10 -26.23
N ALA A 538 -9.45 9.90 -26.00
CA ALA A 538 -8.43 9.68 -24.96
C ALA A 538 -7.12 10.41 -25.26
N TYR A 539 -6.67 10.42 -26.51
CA TYR A 539 -5.49 11.19 -26.93
C TYR A 539 -5.71 12.71 -26.87
N LYS A 540 -6.91 13.19 -27.21
CA LYS A 540 -7.29 14.59 -27.05
C LYS A 540 -7.24 15.00 -25.58
N LEU A 541 -7.87 14.22 -24.71
CA LEU A 541 -7.84 14.43 -23.25
C LEU A 541 -6.40 14.46 -22.70
N MET A 542 -5.52 13.61 -23.23
CA MET A 542 -4.10 13.59 -22.82
C MET A 542 -3.38 14.88 -23.25
N ARG A 543 -3.65 15.41 -24.46
CA ARG A 543 -3.01 16.65 -24.95
C ARG A 543 -3.49 17.90 -24.22
N GLU A 544 -4.75 17.93 -23.79
CA GLU A 544 -5.33 19.05 -23.02
C GLU A 544 -4.73 19.16 -21.62
N ILE A 545 -4.03 18.13 -21.15
CA ILE A 545 -3.49 18.03 -19.79
C ILE A 545 -1.94 18.10 -19.80
N SER A 546 -1.31 17.87 -20.96
CA SER A 546 0.15 17.95 -21.14
C SER A 546 0.59 19.39 -21.39
#